data_dec1b7735a4dd9351ac741dd559f922f
#
_entry.id   dec1b7735a4dd9351ac741dd559f922f
#
_cell.length_a   1.000
_cell.length_b   1.000
_cell.length_c   1.000
_cell.angle_alpha   90.00
_cell.angle_beta   90.00
_cell.angle_gamma   90.00
#
_symmetry.space_group_name_H-M   'P 1'
#
loop_
_entity.id
_entity.type
_entity.pdbx_description
1 polymer ?
#
loop_
_entity_poly.entity_id
_entity_poly.type
_entity_poly.pdbx_seq_one_letter_code
_entity_poly.pdbx_strand_id
1 'polypeptide(L)'
;DVAPSRGLGDVYKRQGVYTEVWTGELVRQMDAGLTDSFLDGIPDYSAKVNNEIIHLVDVGGDPDVLVNNTTYPIPIQDLKEGDIPIGLDKFQTKATRVTDDQLYAISYDKLSLDIQRHGTAIDRIRYKKAAHALAPYSHTAKTPVIPTSGEADAAGRKKMTLKDIIALKRALDNAEVPEDGRRLVLCPDHVNDLLEQDQSFKDKYYNYT
;
A
#
# COMPACT_ATOMS: atom_id res chain seq x y z
N ASP A 1 61.86 -19.20 26.61
CA ASP A 1 61.18 -18.53 25.49
C ASP A 1 59.81 -19.14 25.29
N VAL A 2 58.82 -18.48 25.90
CA VAL A 2 57.44 -18.86 25.77
C VAL A 2 56.84 -17.95 24.68
N ALA A 3 56.51 -18.51 23.52
CA ALA A 3 55.80 -17.82 22.47
C ALA A 3 54.40 -17.37 22.98
N PRO A 4 54.00 -16.13 22.75
CA PRO A 4 52.68 -15.69 23.16
C PRO A 4 51.60 -16.42 22.35
N SER A 5 50.69 -17.05 23.08
CA SER A 5 49.48 -17.68 22.51
C SER A 5 48.68 -16.61 21.75
N ARG A 6 48.70 -16.65 20.42
CA ARG A 6 47.76 -15.94 19.59
C ARG A 6 46.38 -16.47 19.93
N GLY A 7 45.65 -15.60 20.63
CA GLY A 7 44.45 -15.98 21.32
C GLY A 7 43.29 -16.31 20.39
N LEU A 8 42.50 -17.27 20.83
CA LEU A 8 41.17 -17.62 20.37
C LEU A 8 40.24 -16.39 20.13
N GLY A 9 40.59 -15.22 20.68
CA GLY A 9 39.84 -13.97 20.49
C GLY A 9 39.83 -13.48 19.03
N ASP A 10 40.85 -13.76 18.22
CA ASP A 10 40.90 -13.35 16.83
C ASP A 10 40.00 -14.18 15.90
N VAL A 11 39.74 -15.42 16.29
CA VAL A 11 38.85 -16.34 15.55
C VAL A 11 37.37 -15.92 15.80
N TYR A 12 37.05 -15.54 17.02
CA TYR A 12 35.69 -15.08 17.36
C TYR A 12 35.32 -13.72 16.73
N LYS A 13 36.29 -12.81 16.60
CA LYS A 13 36.05 -11.52 15.86
C LYS A 13 35.76 -11.76 14.39
N ARG A 14 36.44 -12.71 13.74
CA ARG A 14 36.16 -13.02 12.33
C ARG A 14 34.83 -13.73 12.12
N GLN A 15 34.37 -14.55 13.04
CA GLN A 15 33.03 -15.17 12.95
C GLN A 15 31.90 -14.15 13.10
N GLY A 16 32.06 -13.15 13.96
CA GLY A 16 31.07 -12.08 14.11
C GLY A 16 30.86 -11.27 12.83
N VAL A 17 31.94 -10.94 12.14
CA VAL A 17 31.89 -10.18 10.88
C VAL A 17 31.16 -10.92 9.76
N TYR A 18 31.39 -12.23 9.62
CA TYR A 18 30.67 -13.05 8.63
C TYR A 18 29.19 -13.17 8.96
N THR A 19 28.83 -13.30 10.22
CA THR A 19 27.43 -13.37 10.66
C THR A 19 26.70 -12.06 10.37
N GLU A 20 27.34 -10.91 10.57
CA GLU A 20 26.76 -9.59 10.28
C GLU A 20 26.55 -9.38 8.79
N VAL A 21 27.47 -9.78 7.92
CA VAL A 21 27.33 -9.73 6.46
C VAL A 21 26.12 -10.55 5.98
N TRP A 22 25.99 -11.78 6.48
CA TRP A 22 24.85 -12.64 6.14
C TRP A 22 23.52 -12.05 6.61
N THR A 23 23.49 -11.49 7.81
CA THR A 23 22.28 -10.85 8.34
C THR A 23 21.87 -9.63 7.51
N GLY A 24 22.84 -8.79 7.10
CA GLY A 24 22.60 -7.62 6.26
C GLY A 24 22.04 -7.99 4.89
N GLU A 25 22.58 -9.02 4.24
CA GLU A 25 22.09 -9.51 2.94
C GLU A 25 20.72 -10.16 3.06
N LEU A 26 20.46 -10.93 4.10
CA LEU A 26 19.16 -11.53 4.37
C LEU A 26 18.08 -10.44 4.55
N VAL A 27 18.36 -9.39 5.32
CA VAL A 27 17.44 -8.25 5.50
C VAL A 27 17.17 -7.55 4.18
N ARG A 28 18.21 -7.34 3.35
CA ARG A 28 18.06 -6.73 2.02
C ARG A 28 17.16 -7.57 1.10
N GLN A 29 17.29 -8.88 1.10
CA GLN A 29 16.45 -9.78 0.31
C GLN A 29 15.01 -9.84 0.82
N MET A 30 14.80 -9.82 2.13
CA MET A 30 13.46 -9.81 2.72
C MET A 30 12.69 -8.50 2.41
N ASP A 31 13.38 -7.38 2.29
CA ASP A 31 12.77 -6.09 1.98
C ASP A 31 12.51 -5.89 0.47
N ALA A 32 13.07 -6.74 -0.40
CA ALA A 32 12.89 -6.64 -1.85
C ALA A 32 11.46 -6.95 -2.35
N GLY A 33 10.57 -7.41 -1.48
CA GLY A 33 9.20 -7.79 -1.82
C GLY A 33 8.16 -6.66 -1.77
N LEU A 34 8.56 -5.41 -1.51
CA LEU A 34 7.63 -4.28 -1.55
C LEU A 34 7.26 -3.96 -3.00
N THR A 35 5.99 -4.08 -3.33
CA THR A 35 5.46 -3.76 -4.66
C THR A 35 4.43 -2.65 -4.57
N ASP A 36 4.47 -1.75 -5.54
CA ASP A 36 3.54 -0.63 -5.73
C ASP A 36 2.52 -0.91 -6.84
N SER A 37 2.48 -2.12 -7.37
CA SER A 37 1.62 -2.49 -8.50
C SER A 37 0.13 -2.17 -8.31
N PHE A 38 -0.34 -2.06 -7.05
CA PHE A 38 -1.72 -1.64 -6.77
C PHE A 38 -1.97 -0.15 -7.03
N LEU A 39 -0.90 0.66 -7.14
CA LEU A 39 -0.95 2.08 -7.47
C LEU A 39 -0.85 2.35 -8.99
N ASP A 40 -0.53 1.34 -9.80
CA ASP A 40 -0.40 1.52 -11.24
C ASP A 40 -1.72 2.00 -11.86
N GLY A 41 -1.62 2.97 -12.76
CA GLY A 41 -2.78 3.55 -13.45
C GLY A 41 -3.54 4.60 -12.64
N ILE A 42 -3.08 4.97 -11.44
CA ILE A 42 -3.59 6.13 -10.71
C ILE A 42 -3.02 7.40 -11.38
N PRO A 43 -3.86 8.43 -11.68
CA PRO A 43 -3.37 9.66 -12.30
C PRO A 43 -2.31 10.36 -11.45
N ASP A 44 -1.23 10.81 -12.08
CA ASP A 44 -0.18 11.59 -11.44
C ASP A 44 -0.49 13.10 -11.52
N TYR A 45 -0.65 13.73 -10.36
CA TYR A 45 -0.90 15.15 -10.22
C TYR A 45 0.34 15.94 -9.76
N SER A 46 1.54 15.37 -9.80
CA SER A 46 2.78 16.00 -9.33
C SER A 46 3.03 17.37 -9.98
N ALA A 47 2.66 17.54 -11.25
CA ALA A 47 2.80 18.81 -11.97
C ALA A 47 1.83 19.92 -11.51
N LYS A 48 0.79 19.58 -10.74
CA LYS A 48 -0.23 20.52 -10.25
C LYS A 48 -0.01 20.97 -8.80
N VAL A 49 1.12 20.58 -8.21
CA VAL A 49 1.46 20.93 -6.82
C VAL A 49 1.87 22.41 -6.75
N ASN A 50 1.21 23.15 -5.88
CA ASN A 50 1.58 24.52 -5.53
C ASN A 50 1.67 24.66 -4.01
N ASN A 51 2.82 25.02 -3.47
CA ASN A 51 3.05 25.23 -2.04
C ASN A 51 2.55 24.07 -1.13
N GLU A 52 2.87 22.81 -1.48
CA GLU A 52 2.49 21.61 -0.73
C GLU A 52 0.97 21.32 -0.74
N ILE A 53 0.18 21.96 -1.63
CA ILE A 53 -1.25 21.73 -1.78
C ILE A 53 -1.56 21.47 -3.26
N ILE A 54 -2.43 20.49 -3.51
CA ILE A 54 -3.04 20.25 -4.81
C ILE A 54 -4.48 20.74 -4.74
N HIS A 55 -4.86 21.61 -5.65
CA HIS A 55 -6.24 22.06 -5.83
C HIS A 55 -6.92 21.22 -6.90
N LEU A 56 -7.97 20.49 -6.54
CA LEU A 56 -8.84 19.80 -7.48
C LEU A 56 -10.15 20.58 -7.63
N VAL A 57 -10.56 20.81 -8.87
CA VAL A 57 -11.84 21.44 -9.16
C VAL A 57 -12.93 20.39 -9.03
N ASP A 58 -13.90 20.63 -8.16
CA ASP A 58 -15.15 19.88 -8.12
C ASP A 58 -16.12 20.52 -9.13
N VAL A 59 -16.39 19.82 -10.22
CA VAL A 59 -17.24 20.32 -11.32
C VAL A 59 -18.74 20.24 -10.95
N GLY A 60 -19.06 19.67 -9.80
CA GLY A 60 -20.45 19.49 -9.36
C GLY A 60 -21.18 18.36 -10.08
N GLY A 61 -22.49 18.35 -9.97
CA GLY A 61 -23.34 17.34 -10.63
C GLY A 61 -23.69 17.74 -12.06
N ASP A 62 -24.12 16.74 -12.84
CA ASP A 62 -24.65 16.97 -14.19
C ASP A 62 -25.94 17.78 -14.16
N PRO A 63 -26.23 18.59 -15.19
CA PRO A 63 -27.49 19.31 -15.29
C PRO A 63 -28.67 18.35 -15.48
N ASP A 64 -29.82 18.72 -14.95
CA ASP A 64 -31.07 17.99 -15.11
C ASP A 64 -31.52 17.93 -16.56
N VAL A 65 -31.81 16.72 -17.06
CA VAL A 65 -32.32 16.53 -18.42
C VAL A 65 -33.84 16.54 -18.40
N LEU A 66 -34.43 17.49 -19.10
CA LEU A 66 -35.90 17.63 -19.27
C LEU A 66 -36.33 16.85 -20.53
N VAL A 67 -37.13 15.80 -20.35
CA VAL A 67 -37.70 15.03 -21.46
C VAL A 67 -39.12 15.46 -21.72
N ASN A 68 -39.45 15.80 -22.96
CA ASN A 68 -40.77 16.26 -23.39
C ASN A 68 -41.30 17.50 -22.60
N ASN A 69 -40.37 18.43 -22.31
CA ASN A 69 -40.75 19.63 -21.56
C ASN A 69 -41.80 20.48 -22.30
N THR A 70 -42.87 20.84 -21.60
CA THR A 70 -43.94 21.68 -22.08
C THR A 70 -43.95 23.07 -21.42
N THR A 71 -43.06 23.30 -20.45
CA THR A 71 -43.03 24.56 -19.68
C THR A 71 -41.87 25.44 -20.17
N TYR A 72 -42.22 26.66 -20.57
CA TYR A 72 -41.28 27.70 -21.05
C TYR A 72 -41.49 29.03 -20.32
N PRO A 73 -40.42 29.79 -20.02
CA PRO A 73 -39.02 29.53 -20.34
C PRO A 73 -38.45 28.38 -19.50
N ILE A 74 -37.44 27.64 -20.04
CA ILE A 74 -36.71 26.62 -19.31
C ILE A 74 -35.98 27.29 -18.13
N PRO A 75 -36.11 26.77 -16.90
CA PRO A 75 -35.44 27.35 -15.74
C PRO A 75 -33.91 27.22 -15.88
N ILE A 76 -33.19 28.24 -15.45
CA ILE A 76 -31.73 28.23 -15.41
C ILE A 76 -31.28 27.40 -14.17
N GLN A 77 -30.41 26.42 -14.37
CA GLN A 77 -29.79 25.64 -13.30
C GLN A 77 -28.36 26.13 -13.12
N ASP A 78 -28.03 26.63 -11.93
CA ASP A 78 -26.67 26.99 -11.57
C ASP A 78 -25.91 25.73 -11.17
N LEU A 79 -24.83 25.41 -11.87
CA LEU A 79 -23.90 24.35 -11.48
C LEU A 79 -22.96 24.91 -10.40
N LYS A 80 -22.91 24.22 -9.26
CA LYS A 80 -22.02 24.61 -8.17
C LYS A 80 -20.66 23.96 -8.39
N GLU A 81 -19.67 24.79 -8.69
CA GLU A 81 -18.27 24.39 -8.72
C GLU A 81 -17.66 24.60 -7.35
N GLY A 82 -16.76 23.70 -6.97
CA GLY A 82 -16.03 23.74 -5.70
C GLY A 82 -14.53 23.58 -5.89
N ASP A 83 -13.77 23.98 -4.89
CA ASP A 83 -12.34 23.69 -4.79
C ASP A 83 -12.11 22.69 -3.66
N ILE A 84 -11.42 21.59 -3.97
CA ILE A 84 -11.02 20.56 -3.00
C ILE A 84 -9.52 20.67 -2.80
N PRO A 85 -9.05 21.36 -1.74
CA PRO A 85 -7.64 21.43 -1.44
C PRO A 85 -7.16 20.12 -0.80
N ILE A 86 -6.13 19.51 -1.37
CA ILE A 86 -5.48 18.31 -0.83
C ILE A 86 -4.08 18.67 -0.36
N GLY A 87 -3.86 18.62 0.94
CA GLY A 87 -2.53 18.82 1.54
C GLY A 87 -1.62 17.62 1.29
N LEU A 88 -0.36 17.89 0.97
CA LEU A 88 0.65 16.86 0.78
C LEU A 88 1.34 16.51 2.10
N ASP A 89 1.62 15.24 2.26
CA ASP A 89 2.35 14.74 3.42
C ASP A 89 3.86 14.73 3.16
N LYS A 90 4.62 15.09 4.18
CA LYS A 90 6.06 15.01 4.16
C LYS A 90 6.55 13.75 4.87
N PHE A 91 7.30 12.91 4.16
CA PHE A 91 7.88 11.70 4.72
C PHE A 91 9.35 11.92 5.05
N GLN A 92 9.73 11.69 6.29
CA GLN A 92 11.10 11.83 6.78
C GLN A 92 11.44 10.68 7.71
N THR A 93 12.67 10.16 7.63
CA THR A 93 13.21 9.23 8.61
C THR A 93 14.01 9.98 9.67
N LYS A 94 14.15 9.39 10.85
CA LYS A 94 15.12 9.87 11.83
C LYS A 94 16.54 9.67 11.30
N ALA A 95 17.44 10.61 11.59
CA ALA A 95 18.83 10.47 11.23
C ALA A 95 19.49 9.28 11.95
N THR A 96 20.25 8.48 11.21
CA THR A 96 21.11 7.42 11.76
C THR A 96 22.55 7.87 11.74
N ARG A 97 23.30 7.45 12.76
CA ARG A 97 24.73 7.80 12.88
C ARG A 97 25.56 6.61 12.42
N VAL A 98 26.45 6.85 11.50
CA VAL A 98 27.52 5.93 11.11
C VAL A 98 28.85 6.54 11.55
N THR A 99 29.65 5.83 12.33
CA THR A 99 30.95 6.30 12.79
C THR A 99 32.05 5.84 11.84
N ASP A 100 33.18 6.57 11.79
CA ASP A 100 34.32 6.24 10.93
C ASP A 100 34.88 4.84 11.24
N ASP A 101 34.92 4.46 12.51
CA ASP A 101 35.34 3.11 12.91
C ASP A 101 34.42 2.02 12.31
N GLN A 102 33.16 2.30 12.17
CA GLN A 102 32.21 1.36 11.56
C GLN A 102 32.37 1.30 10.03
N LEU A 103 32.75 2.39 9.38
CA LEU A 103 33.02 2.40 7.94
C LEU A 103 34.27 1.58 7.58
N TYR A 104 35.32 1.68 8.39
CA TYR A 104 36.61 1.03 8.10
C TYR A 104 36.77 -0.37 8.70
N ALA A 105 36.06 -0.68 9.80
CA ALA A 105 36.17 -1.96 10.49
C ALA A 105 35.26 -3.06 9.95
N ILE A 106 34.27 -2.72 9.12
CA ILE A 106 33.25 -3.63 8.64
C ILE A 106 33.50 -4.00 7.18
N SER A 107 33.35 -5.27 6.83
CA SER A 107 33.62 -5.81 5.50
C SER A 107 32.51 -5.60 4.47
N TYR A 108 31.44 -4.88 4.81
CA TYR A 108 30.33 -4.57 3.92
C TYR A 108 30.05 -3.06 3.87
N ASP A 109 29.46 -2.59 2.80
CA ASP A 109 29.08 -1.19 2.63
C ASP A 109 27.88 -0.85 3.53
N LYS A 110 28.17 -0.47 4.76
CA LYS A 110 27.17 -0.10 5.76
C LYS A 110 26.40 1.15 5.36
N LEU A 111 27.07 2.13 4.75
CA LEU A 111 26.44 3.38 4.35
C LEU A 111 25.35 3.14 3.29
N SER A 112 25.68 2.36 2.26
CA SER A 112 24.72 1.99 1.21
C SER A 112 23.54 1.22 1.78
N LEU A 113 23.81 0.27 2.69
CA LEU A 113 22.76 -0.51 3.35
C LEU A 113 21.83 0.39 4.20
N ASP A 114 22.38 1.33 4.97
CA ASP A 114 21.59 2.23 5.80
C ASP A 114 20.74 3.17 4.93
N ILE A 115 21.28 3.69 3.82
CA ILE A 115 20.50 4.50 2.86
C ILE A 115 19.35 3.69 2.27
N GLN A 116 19.61 2.45 1.86
CA GLN A 116 18.56 1.56 1.34
C GLN A 116 17.46 1.29 2.39
N ARG A 117 17.84 1.06 3.64
CA ARG A 117 16.88 0.85 4.75
C ARG A 117 16.02 2.08 5.01
N HIS A 118 16.59 3.29 4.92
CA HIS A 118 15.81 4.53 4.99
C HIS A 118 14.80 4.62 3.85
N GLY A 119 15.21 4.33 2.60
CA GLY A 119 14.32 4.29 1.45
C GLY A 119 13.17 3.30 1.64
N THR A 120 13.50 2.06 1.97
CA THR A 120 12.50 0.99 2.23
C THR A 120 11.52 1.37 3.34
N ALA A 121 12.01 2.01 4.42
CA ALA A 121 11.15 2.44 5.52
C ALA A 121 10.15 3.53 5.08
N ILE A 122 10.60 4.49 4.26
CA ILE A 122 9.72 5.53 3.68
C ILE A 122 8.68 4.89 2.76
N ASP A 123 9.09 4.02 1.84
CA ASP A 123 8.20 3.38 0.88
C ASP A 123 7.15 2.52 1.57
N ARG A 124 7.53 1.77 2.60
CA ARG A 124 6.59 0.98 3.41
C ARG A 124 5.50 1.86 4.04
N ILE A 125 5.84 3.02 4.55
CA ILE A 125 4.86 3.95 5.14
C ILE A 125 4.01 4.62 4.05
N ARG A 126 4.62 5.00 2.92
CA ARG A 126 3.91 5.55 1.77
C ARG A 126 2.84 4.58 1.25
N TYR A 127 3.19 3.32 1.05
CA TYR A 127 2.23 2.30 0.59
C TYR A 127 1.11 2.05 1.59
N LYS A 128 1.42 1.97 2.88
CA LYS A 128 0.38 1.89 3.92
C LYS A 128 -0.57 3.07 3.87
N LYS A 129 -0.04 4.29 3.77
CA LYS A 129 -0.85 5.50 3.70
C LYS A 129 -1.67 5.56 2.41
N ALA A 130 -1.09 5.19 1.27
CA ALA A 130 -1.81 5.10 0.00
C ALA A 130 -2.97 4.10 0.07
N ALA A 131 -2.76 2.91 0.64
CA ALA A 131 -3.82 1.92 0.82
C ALA A 131 -4.95 2.45 1.73
N HIS A 132 -4.61 3.16 2.81
CA HIS A 132 -5.61 3.79 3.68
C HIS A 132 -6.34 4.95 2.99
N ALA A 133 -5.66 5.74 2.16
CA ALA A 133 -6.28 6.85 1.43
C ALA A 133 -7.26 6.36 0.34
N LEU A 134 -7.00 5.19 -0.25
CA LEU A 134 -7.90 4.55 -1.21
C LEU A 134 -9.10 3.86 -0.55
N ALA A 135 -9.01 3.53 0.74
CA ALA A 135 -10.10 2.92 1.47
C ALA A 135 -11.16 3.98 1.86
N PRO A 136 -12.46 3.68 1.66
CA PRO A 136 -13.51 4.61 2.07
C PRO A 136 -13.57 4.73 3.59
N TYR A 137 -13.74 5.97 4.08
CA TYR A 137 -13.86 6.25 5.51
C TYR A 137 -15.18 5.76 6.11
N SER A 138 -16.26 5.81 5.33
CA SER A 138 -17.59 5.37 5.75
C SER A 138 -18.36 4.76 4.59
N HIS A 139 -19.38 3.96 4.92
CA HIS A 139 -20.27 3.40 3.92
C HIS A 139 -21.14 4.49 3.30
N THR A 140 -21.08 4.64 1.98
CA THR A 140 -21.99 5.49 1.19
C THR A 140 -22.47 4.72 -0.04
N ALA A 141 -23.48 5.24 -0.74
CA ALA A 141 -23.95 4.63 -2.00
C ALA A 141 -22.87 4.57 -3.07
N LYS A 142 -21.97 5.59 -3.11
CA LYS A 142 -20.84 5.66 -4.07
C LYS A 142 -19.59 4.92 -3.59
N THR A 143 -19.40 4.77 -2.29
CA THR A 143 -18.25 4.12 -1.67
C THR A 143 -18.72 3.04 -0.69
N PRO A 144 -19.14 1.87 -1.19
CA PRO A 144 -19.69 0.82 -0.36
C PRO A 144 -18.63 0.18 0.54
N VAL A 145 -18.93 0.05 1.83
CA VAL A 145 -18.15 -0.75 2.78
C VAL A 145 -18.95 -2.00 3.10
N ILE A 146 -18.40 -3.16 2.75
CA ILE A 146 -19.06 -4.46 2.92
C ILE A 146 -18.31 -5.23 4.00
N PRO A 147 -18.95 -5.52 5.14
CA PRO A 147 -18.34 -6.37 6.17
C PRO A 147 -18.23 -7.81 5.69
N THR A 148 -17.17 -8.50 6.08
CA THR A 148 -16.98 -9.93 5.82
C THR A 148 -18.03 -10.76 6.53
N SER A 149 -18.54 -11.81 5.86
CA SER A 149 -19.70 -12.59 6.32
C SER A 149 -19.36 -13.99 6.86
N GLY A 150 -18.08 -14.41 6.81
CA GLY A 150 -17.66 -15.73 7.27
C GLY A 150 -17.71 -15.90 8.79
N GLU A 151 -17.35 -17.08 9.24
CA GLU A 151 -17.26 -17.41 10.67
C GLU A 151 -16.18 -16.55 11.36
N ALA A 152 -16.43 -16.22 12.63
CA ALA A 152 -15.45 -15.50 13.42
C ALA A 152 -14.27 -16.42 13.81
N ASP A 153 -13.06 -15.94 13.68
CA ASP A 153 -11.87 -16.60 14.20
C ASP A 153 -11.73 -16.41 15.74
N ALA A 154 -10.70 -17.02 16.31
CA ALA A 154 -10.46 -16.94 17.76
C ALA A 154 -10.22 -15.51 18.28
N ALA A 155 -9.86 -14.58 17.40
CA ALA A 155 -9.68 -13.16 17.70
C ALA A 155 -10.96 -12.33 17.49
N GLY A 156 -12.05 -12.95 17.06
CA GLY A 156 -13.32 -12.29 16.76
C GLY A 156 -13.39 -11.62 15.37
N ARG A 157 -12.35 -11.80 14.52
CA ARG A 157 -12.36 -11.33 13.13
C ARG A 157 -13.21 -12.27 12.27
N LYS A 158 -14.15 -11.74 11.51
CA LYS A 158 -14.92 -12.55 10.56
C LYS A 158 -14.07 -12.84 9.33
N LYS A 159 -14.04 -14.11 8.93
CA LYS A 159 -13.33 -14.59 7.74
C LYS A 159 -13.97 -14.03 6.47
N MET A 160 -13.14 -13.73 5.47
CA MET A 160 -13.60 -13.33 4.14
C MET A 160 -14.11 -14.54 3.36
N THR A 161 -15.21 -14.39 2.63
CA THR A 161 -15.78 -15.42 1.77
C THR A 161 -15.85 -14.97 0.32
N LEU A 162 -15.95 -15.91 -0.61
CA LEU A 162 -16.19 -15.60 -2.03
C LEU A 162 -17.48 -14.81 -2.24
N LYS A 163 -18.48 -15.01 -1.38
CA LYS A 163 -19.75 -14.26 -1.41
C LYS A 163 -19.53 -12.77 -1.17
N ASP A 164 -18.57 -12.41 -0.31
CA ASP A 164 -18.26 -11.02 0.01
C ASP A 164 -17.64 -10.31 -1.21
N ILE A 165 -16.78 -11.02 -1.96
CA ILE A 165 -16.21 -10.51 -3.23
C ILE A 165 -17.32 -10.29 -4.27
N ILE A 166 -18.23 -11.24 -4.39
CA ILE A 166 -19.37 -11.13 -5.31
C ILE A 166 -20.29 -9.97 -4.90
N ALA A 167 -20.52 -9.78 -3.58
CA ALA A 167 -21.28 -8.66 -3.07
C ALA A 167 -20.61 -7.31 -3.38
N LEU A 168 -19.28 -7.23 -3.25
CA LEU A 168 -18.52 -6.04 -3.62
C LEU A 168 -18.62 -5.78 -5.13
N LYS A 169 -18.46 -6.80 -5.97
CA LYS A 169 -18.64 -6.66 -7.42
C LYS A 169 -20.03 -6.12 -7.74
N ARG A 170 -21.08 -6.69 -7.17
CA ARG A 170 -22.46 -6.24 -7.37
C ARG A 170 -22.68 -4.79 -6.94
N ALA A 171 -22.06 -4.39 -5.83
CA ALA A 171 -22.17 -3.00 -5.37
C ALA A 171 -21.51 -2.01 -6.35
N LEU A 172 -20.37 -2.38 -6.96
CA LEU A 172 -19.73 -1.58 -8.00
C LEU A 172 -20.55 -1.54 -9.30
N ASP A 173 -21.18 -2.68 -9.68
CA ASP A 173 -22.04 -2.76 -10.86
C ASP A 173 -23.30 -1.89 -10.68
N ASN A 174 -23.90 -1.89 -9.49
CA ASN A 174 -25.04 -1.03 -9.16
C ASN A 174 -24.69 0.47 -9.14
N ALA A 175 -23.43 0.79 -8.86
CA ALA A 175 -22.90 2.14 -8.91
C ALA A 175 -22.41 2.56 -10.31
N GLU A 176 -22.67 1.73 -11.33
CA GLU A 176 -22.31 1.97 -12.75
C GLU A 176 -20.81 2.24 -12.97
N VAL A 177 -19.95 1.68 -12.10
CA VAL A 177 -18.49 1.78 -12.26
C VAL A 177 -18.08 0.89 -13.43
N PRO A 178 -17.25 1.36 -14.40
CA PRO A 178 -16.74 0.54 -15.49
C PRO A 178 -16.05 -0.73 -15.02
N GLU A 179 -16.20 -1.85 -15.73
CA GLU A 179 -15.55 -3.13 -15.36
C GLU A 179 -14.04 -3.10 -15.58
N ASP A 180 -13.61 -2.40 -16.64
CA ASP A 180 -12.20 -2.28 -16.97
C ASP A 180 -11.41 -1.50 -15.91
N GLY A 181 -10.24 -2.02 -15.58
CA GLY A 181 -9.33 -1.37 -14.62
C GLY A 181 -9.70 -1.56 -13.15
N ARG A 182 -10.78 -2.28 -12.83
CA ARG A 182 -11.09 -2.63 -11.43
C ARG A 182 -9.96 -3.47 -10.83
N ARG A 183 -9.48 -3.07 -9.66
CA ARG A 183 -8.43 -3.78 -8.92
C ARG A 183 -8.92 -4.13 -7.53
N LEU A 184 -8.64 -5.36 -7.11
CA LEU A 184 -8.92 -5.83 -5.76
C LEU A 184 -7.60 -6.03 -5.01
N VAL A 185 -7.41 -5.27 -3.96
CA VAL A 185 -6.25 -5.39 -3.06
C VAL A 185 -6.69 -6.13 -1.81
N LEU A 186 -6.07 -7.26 -1.55
CA LEU A 186 -6.37 -8.13 -0.41
C LEU A 186 -5.18 -8.16 0.55
N CYS A 187 -5.44 -8.15 1.85
CA CYS A 187 -4.42 -8.46 2.83
C CYS A 187 -4.14 -9.98 2.86
N PRO A 188 -2.98 -10.43 3.34
CA PRO A 188 -2.64 -11.85 3.43
C PRO A 188 -3.69 -12.68 4.15
N ASP A 189 -4.30 -12.15 5.21
CA ASP A 189 -5.34 -12.86 5.97
C ASP A 189 -6.59 -13.15 5.13
N HIS A 190 -7.03 -12.21 4.28
CA HIS A 190 -8.14 -12.44 3.37
C HIS A 190 -7.82 -13.47 2.29
N VAL A 191 -6.58 -13.48 1.78
CA VAL A 191 -6.15 -14.51 0.83
C VAL A 191 -6.12 -15.88 1.50
N ASN A 192 -5.61 -15.98 2.72
CA ASN A 192 -5.61 -17.22 3.49
C ASN A 192 -7.02 -17.72 3.77
N ASP A 193 -7.96 -16.84 4.15
CA ASP A 193 -9.36 -17.19 4.36
C ASP A 193 -9.98 -17.83 3.10
N LEU A 194 -9.71 -17.28 1.92
CA LEU A 194 -10.20 -17.81 0.64
C LEU A 194 -9.54 -19.15 0.29
N LEU A 195 -8.25 -19.30 0.55
CA LEU A 195 -7.51 -20.55 0.34
C LEU A 195 -8.01 -21.68 1.26
N GLU A 196 -8.46 -21.35 2.48
CA GLU A 196 -9.02 -22.34 3.40
C GLU A 196 -10.43 -22.81 3.00
N GLN A 197 -11.25 -21.91 2.45
CA GLN A 197 -12.67 -22.16 2.24
C GLN A 197 -13.03 -22.66 0.83
N ASP A 198 -12.25 -22.31 -0.19
CA ASP A 198 -12.56 -22.60 -1.58
C ASP A 198 -11.44 -23.37 -2.29
N GLN A 199 -11.69 -24.66 -2.52
CA GLN A 199 -10.76 -25.54 -3.22
C GLN A 199 -10.52 -25.07 -4.67
N SER A 200 -11.53 -24.55 -5.35
CA SER A 200 -11.39 -24.07 -6.73
C SER A 200 -10.50 -22.81 -6.79
N PHE A 201 -10.58 -21.93 -5.80
CA PHE A 201 -9.70 -20.78 -5.67
C PHE A 201 -8.26 -21.22 -5.38
N LYS A 202 -8.08 -22.19 -4.46
CA LYS A 202 -6.78 -22.75 -4.11
C LYS A 202 -6.09 -23.40 -5.32
N ASP A 203 -6.82 -24.19 -6.09
CA ASP A 203 -6.27 -24.85 -7.28
C ASP A 203 -5.81 -23.84 -8.35
N LYS A 204 -6.57 -22.76 -8.53
CA LYS A 204 -6.18 -21.67 -9.45
C LYS A 204 -4.97 -20.90 -8.93
N TYR A 205 -4.95 -20.57 -7.65
CA TYR A 205 -3.86 -19.82 -7.02
C TYR A 205 -2.52 -20.52 -7.21
N TYR A 206 -2.45 -21.83 -6.95
CA TYR A 206 -1.21 -22.60 -7.09
C TYR A 206 -0.85 -22.97 -8.54
N ASN A 207 -1.78 -22.91 -9.47
CA ASN A 207 -1.50 -23.19 -10.88
C ASN A 207 -0.99 -21.96 -11.65
N TYR A 208 -1.14 -20.74 -11.11
CA TYR A 208 -0.69 -19.49 -11.73
C TYR A 208 0.55 -18.87 -11.06
N THR A 209 1.08 -19.49 -10.01
CA THR A 209 2.36 -19.16 -9.38
C THR A 209 3.42 -20.18 -9.76
#